data_7784af99cba1a1aad02404e11ad0c0fb
#
_entry.id   7784af99cba1a1aad02404e11ad0c0fb
#
_cell.length_a   1.000
_cell.length_b   1.000
_cell.length_c   1.000
_cell.angle_alpha   90.00
_cell.angle_beta   90.00
_cell.angle_gamma   90.00
#
_symmetry.space_group_name_H-M   'P 1'
#
loop_
_entity.id
_entity.type
_entity.pdbx_description
1 polymer ?
#
loop_
_entity_poly.entity_id
_entity_poly.type
_entity_poly.pdbx_seq_one_letter_code
_entity_poly.pdbx_strand_id
1 'polypeptide(L)'
;MEPDCIQKINDSYAFYYYNRTRVPPLSIETYTYSAIPKCLGLLDTTALEESGIIQVQNQSALSLRGQGVLVGFIDTGIAYENNCFRNPDGSTRIRAIWDQTGKPVENAESVNVVDVPPEGFVYGVEYTKERINQALQSENPMELVPQRDENGHGTMLASIACGSEDVNANFIGAAPLADIVCVKLKPAKQYLRDFYYIPDGIAVYQENDVMAGIAYLESMARKLQQPLVICLGVGTNNGGHSGESPLCEYMNDIGALWRRCIVVASGNEANARHHFWGTNNEPQIGQNSGRSEEHTSELQS
;
A
#
# COMPACT_ATOMS: atom_id res chain seq x y z
N MET A 1 4.69 -26.23 -15.94
CA MET A 1 5.54 -26.26 -14.72
C MET A 1 4.64 -25.95 -13.55
N GLU A 2 4.66 -26.74 -12.49
CA GLU A 2 3.84 -26.47 -11.31
C GLU A 2 4.48 -25.39 -10.44
N PRO A 3 3.71 -24.43 -9.92
CA PRO A 3 4.21 -23.40 -9.02
C PRO A 3 4.58 -24.00 -7.65
N ASP A 4 5.56 -23.41 -7.00
CA ASP A 4 5.95 -23.80 -5.64
C ASP A 4 4.91 -23.32 -4.60
N CYS A 5 4.23 -22.23 -4.89
CA CYS A 5 3.14 -21.67 -4.08
C CYS A 5 2.16 -20.91 -4.96
N ILE A 6 0.89 -20.89 -4.54
CA ILE A 6 -0.18 -20.10 -5.16
C ILE A 6 -0.83 -19.23 -4.09
N GLN A 7 -0.88 -17.92 -4.34
CA GLN A 7 -1.64 -16.97 -3.52
C GLN A 7 -2.88 -16.53 -4.29
N LYS A 8 -4.05 -16.98 -3.90
CA LYS A 8 -5.32 -16.51 -4.47
C LYS A 8 -5.64 -15.14 -3.89
N ILE A 9 -5.97 -14.18 -4.76
CA ILE A 9 -6.39 -12.82 -4.39
C ILE A 9 -7.92 -12.73 -4.46
N ASN A 10 -8.53 -13.15 -5.58
CA ASN A 10 -9.98 -13.30 -5.77
C ASN A 10 -10.26 -14.34 -6.85
N ASP A 11 -11.47 -14.34 -7.42
CA ASP A 11 -11.82 -15.31 -8.47
C ASP A 11 -11.17 -15.02 -9.83
N SER A 12 -10.68 -13.79 -10.05
CA SER A 12 -10.02 -13.36 -11.29
C SER A 12 -8.50 -13.37 -11.19
N TYR A 13 -7.93 -13.23 -9.98
CA TYR A 13 -6.49 -13.05 -9.79
C TYR A 13 -5.91 -14.06 -8.81
N ALA A 14 -4.76 -14.63 -9.20
CA ALA A 14 -3.90 -15.45 -8.34
C ALA A 14 -2.43 -15.24 -8.71
N PHE A 15 -1.56 -15.21 -7.71
CA PHE A 15 -0.12 -15.15 -7.91
C PHE A 15 0.48 -16.53 -7.81
N TYR A 16 1.34 -16.85 -8.78
CA TYR A 16 2.06 -18.11 -8.88
C TYR A 16 3.52 -17.84 -8.57
N TYR A 17 4.04 -18.47 -7.52
CA TYR A 17 5.43 -18.33 -7.10
C TYR A 17 6.24 -19.53 -7.59
N TYR A 18 7.39 -19.25 -8.17
CA TYR A 18 8.31 -20.26 -8.68
C TYR A 18 9.71 -20.00 -8.15
N ASN A 19 10.46 -21.06 -7.88
CA ASN A 19 11.88 -20.93 -7.62
C ASN A 19 12.57 -20.35 -8.85
N ARG A 20 13.34 -19.27 -8.65
CA ARG A 20 14.03 -18.53 -9.71
C ARG A 20 14.91 -19.42 -10.61
N THR A 21 15.51 -20.48 -10.04
CA THR A 21 16.37 -21.40 -10.79
C THR A 21 15.61 -22.28 -11.79
N ARG A 22 14.29 -22.36 -11.68
CA ARG A 22 13.41 -23.22 -12.48
C ARG A 22 12.70 -22.49 -13.61
N VAL A 23 12.78 -21.16 -13.62
CA VAL A 23 12.10 -20.31 -14.61
C VAL A 23 13.12 -19.50 -15.41
N PRO A 24 12.85 -19.20 -16.70
CA PRO A 24 13.72 -18.35 -17.48
C PRO A 24 13.78 -16.94 -16.89
N PRO A 25 14.83 -16.17 -17.24
CA PRO A 25 14.90 -14.75 -16.88
C PRO A 25 13.66 -13.99 -17.33
N LEU A 26 13.27 -12.99 -16.55
CA LEU A 26 12.14 -12.14 -16.86
C LEU A 26 12.41 -11.37 -18.15
N SER A 27 11.54 -11.54 -19.14
CA SER A 27 11.62 -10.86 -20.43
C SER A 27 10.24 -10.76 -21.06
N ILE A 28 9.99 -9.72 -21.83
CA ILE A 28 8.75 -9.53 -22.61
C ILE A 28 8.59 -10.55 -23.74
N GLU A 29 9.65 -11.25 -24.11
CA GLU A 29 9.61 -12.36 -25.08
C GLU A 29 9.05 -13.65 -24.45
N THR A 30 9.23 -13.80 -23.14
CA THR A 30 8.86 -15.01 -22.39
C THR A 30 7.52 -14.85 -21.69
N TYR A 31 7.19 -13.64 -21.23
CA TYR A 31 5.98 -13.34 -20.49
C TYR A 31 5.23 -12.16 -21.13
N THR A 32 3.92 -12.20 -21.10
CA THR A 32 3.13 -11.02 -21.50
C THR A 32 3.42 -9.86 -20.56
N TYR A 33 3.53 -8.65 -21.07
CA TYR A 33 3.85 -7.46 -20.27
C TYR A 33 2.86 -7.25 -19.10
N SER A 34 1.58 -7.57 -19.30
CA SER A 34 0.56 -7.50 -18.25
C SER A 34 0.77 -8.52 -17.13
N ALA A 35 1.43 -9.64 -17.38
CA ALA A 35 1.75 -10.64 -16.35
C ALA A 35 3.02 -10.30 -15.54
N ILE A 36 3.80 -9.29 -15.98
CA ILE A 36 4.99 -8.82 -15.27
C ILE A 36 4.55 -7.77 -14.24
N PRO A 37 4.71 -8.03 -12.91
CA PRO A 37 4.36 -7.05 -11.88
C PRO A 37 5.13 -5.75 -12.04
N LYS A 38 4.45 -4.61 -11.93
CA LYS A 38 5.09 -3.28 -12.00
C LYS A 38 5.80 -2.95 -10.69
N CYS A 39 6.82 -2.11 -10.75
CA CYS A 39 7.48 -1.54 -9.59
C CYS A 39 6.90 -0.16 -9.29
N LEU A 40 6.59 0.09 -8.01
CA LEU A 40 5.93 1.30 -7.53
C LEU A 40 6.89 2.08 -6.62
N GLY A 41 6.95 3.40 -6.76
CA GLY A 41 7.71 4.32 -5.91
C GLY A 41 6.84 4.97 -4.84
N LEU A 42 7.47 5.73 -3.93
CA LEU A 42 6.79 6.51 -2.89
C LEU A 42 6.36 7.87 -3.44
N LEU A 43 5.21 8.36 -2.98
CA LEU A 43 4.62 9.66 -3.35
C LEU A 43 4.42 10.52 -2.09
N ASP A 44 4.46 11.88 -2.22
CA ASP A 44 4.44 12.85 -1.12
C ASP A 44 3.19 13.75 -1.16
N THR A 45 2.84 14.43 -0.04
CA THR A 45 1.62 15.25 0.07
C THR A 45 1.82 16.57 0.80
N THR A 46 1.27 17.68 0.27
CA THR A 46 1.19 19.01 0.90
C THR A 46 -0.25 19.56 1.04
N ALA A 47 -1.28 18.74 1.06
CA ALA A 47 -2.63 19.14 0.67
C ALA A 47 -3.73 19.24 1.76
N LEU A 48 -3.42 19.15 3.08
CA LEU A 48 -4.49 19.13 4.11
C LEU A 48 -5.22 20.46 4.32
N GLU A 49 -4.56 21.59 4.10
CA GLU A 49 -5.16 22.90 4.35
C GLU A 49 -6.10 23.35 3.23
N GLU A 50 -5.84 22.98 1.99
CA GLU A 50 -6.64 23.40 0.82
C GLU A 50 -7.88 22.54 0.59
N SER A 51 -7.94 21.35 1.18
CA SER A 51 -9.05 20.41 0.94
C SER A 51 -10.31 20.66 1.79
N GLY A 52 -10.31 21.62 2.70
CA GLY A 52 -11.46 21.93 3.56
C GLY A 52 -11.73 20.88 4.66
N ILE A 53 -10.82 19.94 4.91
CA ILE A 53 -10.99 18.86 5.89
C ILE A 53 -11.19 19.42 7.31
N ILE A 54 -10.39 20.42 7.69
CA ILE A 54 -10.50 21.05 9.01
C ILE A 54 -11.89 21.69 9.22
N GLN A 55 -12.47 22.24 8.17
CA GLN A 55 -13.82 22.82 8.23
C GLN A 55 -14.88 21.75 8.50
N VAL A 56 -14.74 20.55 7.88
CA VAL A 56 -15.66 19.41 8.08
C VAL A 56 -15.56 18.84 9.50
N GLN A 57 -14.34 18.72 10.03
CA GLN A 57 -14.10 18.25 11.40
C GLN A 57 -14.72 19.18 12.45
N ASN A 58 -14.65 20.49 12.23
CA ASN A 58 -15.13 21.52 13.13
C ASN A 58 -16.62 21.85 12.96
N GLN A 59 -17.31 21.21 12.03
CA GLN A 59 -18.73 21.39 11.82
C GLN A 59 -19.51 20.73 12.97
N SER A 60 -20.03 21.54 13.88
CA SER A 60 -20.65 21.11 15.14
C SER A 60 -21.81 20.12 15.00
N ALA A 61 -22.49 20.11 13.85
CA ALA A 61 -23.61 19.20 13.59
C ALA A 61 -23.18 17.78 13.18
N LEU A 62 -22.00 17.60 12.57
CA LEU A 62 -21.56 16.33 12.01
C LEU A 62 -20.38 15.72 12.74
N SER A 63 -19.42 16.54 13.23
CA SER A 63 -18.20 16.12 13.95
C SER A 63 -17.52 14.92 13.30
N LEU A 64 -17.34 14.96 11.98
CA LEU A 64 -16.80 13.84 11.20
C LEU A 64 -15.29 13.73 11.43
N ARG A 65 -14.89 12.79 12.27
CA ARG A 65 -13.49 12.54 12.65
C ARG A 65 -13.02 11.11 12.35
N GLY A 66 -13.79 10.35 11.55
CA GLY A 66 -13.46 8.99 11.15
C GLY A 66 -13.92 7.87 12.08
N GLN A 67 -14.78 8.16 13.07
CA GLN A 67 -15.30 7.14 13.98
C GLN A 67 -15.97 6.00 13.23
N GLY A 68 -15.59 4.75 13.56
CA GLY A 68 -16.17 3.54 12.98
C GLY A 68 -15.74 3.26 11.53
N VAL A 69 -14.77 4.00 11.01
CA VAL A 69 -14.16 3.79 9.70
C VAL A 69 -12.78 3.17 9.87
N LEU A 70 -12.47 2.18 9.04
CA LEU A 70 -11.14 1.60 8.91
C LEU A 70 -10.37 2.32 7.81
N VAL A 71 -9.19 2.84 8.13
CA VAL A 71 -8.26 3.39 7.13
C VAL A 71 -7.10 2.44 7.00
N GLY A 72 -6.89 1.94 5.79
CA GLY A 72 -5.82 1.01 5.45
C GLY A 72 -4.69 1.70 4.71
N PHE A 73 -3.45 1.48 5.14
CA PHE A 73 -2.24 2.00 4.50
C PHE A 73 -1.44 0.85 3.89
N ILE A 74 -0.99 1.04 2.66
CA ILE A 74 -0.08 0.11 1.97
C ILE A 74 1.16 0.91 1.60
N ASP A 75 2.23 0.78 2.42
CA ASP A 75 3.38 1.67 2.34
C ASP A 75 4.64 1.05 2.97
N THR A 76 5.59 1.88 3.44
CA THR A 76 6.87 1.47 4.05
C THR A 76 6.75 0.89 5.45
N GLY A 77 5.57 0.97 6.06
CA GLY A 77 5.30 0.55 7.45
C GLY A 77 4.67 1.67 8.26
N ILE A 78 4.67 1.52 9.58
CA ILE A 78 4.14 2.51 10.51
C ILE A 78 4.92 2.47 11.84
N ALA A 79 5.35 3.62 12.33
CA ALA A 79 5.95 3.74 13.65
C ALA A 79 4.85 3.64 14.72
N TYR A 80 4.42 2.41 15.02
CA TYR A 80 3.28 2.11 15.89
C TYR A 80 3.45 2.65 17.33
N GLU A 81 4.69 2.88 17.74
CA GLU A 81 5.03 3.45 19.04
C GLU A 81 4.67 4.94 19.15
N ASN A 82 4.42 5.61 18.03
CA ASN A 82 4.10 7.04 18.02
C ASN A 82 2.74 7.29 18.71
N ASN A 83 2.71 8.29 19.59
CA ASN A 83 1.52 8.67 20.32
C ASN A 83 0.36 9.14 19.43
N CYS A 84 0.64 9.63 18.22
CA CYS A 84 -0.39 10.04 17.27
C CYS A 84 -1.31 8.89 16.79
N PHE A 85 -0.95 7.63 17.06
CA PHE A 85 -1.77 6.46 16.74
C PHE A 85 -2.44 5.82 17.95
N ARG A 86 -2.50 6.54 19.08
CA ARG A 86 -3.07 6.04 20.33
C ARG A 86 -4.40 6.69 20.65
N ASN A 87 -5.22 5.95 21.39
CA ASN A 87 -6.37 6.48 22.09
C ASN A 87 -5.94 7.26 23.34
N PRO A 88 -6.82 8.09 23.93
CA PRO A 88 -6.52 8.80 25.18
C PRO A 88 -6.15 7.90 26.38
N ASP A 89 -6.58 6.64 26.36
CA ASP A 89 -6.24 5.63 27.37
C ASP A 89 -4.86 4.99 27.15
N GLY A 90 -4.13 5.42 26.14
CA GLY A 90 -2.81 4.91 25.76
C GLY A 90 -2.83 3.65 24.88
N SER A 91 -4.00 3.04 24.64
CA SER A 91 -4.12 1.89 23.75
C SER A 91 -3.97 2.32 22.29
N THR A 92 -3.51 1.38 21.44
CA THR A 92 -3.36 1.67 20.00
C THR A 92 -4.69 1.73 19.25
N ARG A 93 -4.80 2.62 18.25
CA ARG A 93 -5.87 2.62 17.24
C ARG A 93 -5.55 1.71 16.06
N ILE A 94 -4.32 1.18 16.00
CA ILE A 94 -3.91 0.24 14.95
C ILE A 94 -4.53 -1.12 15.28
N ARG A 95 -5.36 -1.63 14.37
CA ARG A 95 -6.06 -2.91 14.48
C ARG A 95 -5.17 -4.09 14.15
N ALA A 96 -4.32 -3.91 13.15
CA ALA A 96 -3.29 -4.87 12.76
C ALA A 96 -2.21 -4.23 11.88
N ILE A 97 -1.03 -4.85 11.84
CA ILE A 97 0.04 -4.57 10.90
C ILE A 97 0.41 -5.88 10.22
N TRP A 98 0.35 -5.92 8.89
CA TRP A 98 0.96 -6.98 8.12
C TRP A 98 2.34 -6.54 7.63
N ASP A 99 3.38 -7.06 8.23
CA ASP A 99 4.74 -6.86 7.75
C ASP A 99 5.10 -7.93 6.72
N GLN A 100 5.10 -7.56 5.44
CA GLN A 100 5.45 -8.47 4.35
C GLN A 100 6.93 -8.84 4.34
N THR A 101 7.79 -8.13 5.10
CA THR A 101 9.21 -8.45 5.26
C THR A 101 9.45 -9.44 6.39
N GLY A 102 8.48 -9.60 7.29
CA GLY A 102 8.54 -10.49 8.44
C GLY A 102 8.76 -11.94 8.03
N LYS A 103 9.51 -12.67 8.83
CA LYS A 103 9.78 -14.09 8.61
C LYS A 103 8.95 -14.91 9.60
N PRO A 104 7.99 -15.71 9.11
CA PRO A 104 7.26 -16.63 9.97
C PRO A 104 8.19 -17.60 10.68
N VAL A 105 7.87 -17.93 11.92
CA VAL A 105 8.60 -18.95 12.70
C VAL A 105 7.91 -20.30 12.47
N GLU A 106 8.56 -21.21 11.76
CA GLU A 106 8.00 -22.51 11.35
C GLU A 106 7.83 -23.52 12.52
N ASN A 107 8.48 -23.31 13.68
CA ASN A 107 8.43 -24.23 14.83
C ASN A 107 8.30 -23.47 16.16
N ALA A 108 7.08 -23.11 16.50
CA ALA A 108 6.78 -22.34 17.72
C ALA A 108 6.49 -23.23 18.97
N GLU A 109 7.13 -24.39 19.12
CA GLU A 109 6.90 -25.24 20.30
C GLU A 109 7.38 -24.64 21.64
N SER A 110 8.09 -23.50 21.61
CA SER A 110 8.70 -22.91 22.80
C SER A 110 8.46 -21.40 23.02
N VAL A 111 7.67 -20.73 22.18
CA VAL A 111 7.46 -19.28 22.30
C VAL A 111 5.96 -18.97 22.40
N ASN A 112 5.57 -18.22 23.44
CA ASN A 112 4.19 -17.75 23.64
C ASN A 112 3.69 -16.75 22.57
N VAL A 113 4.49 -16.47 21.54
CA VAL A 113 4.21 -15.54 20.47
C VAL A 113 4.56 -16.19 19.14
N VAL A 114 3.56 -16.45 18.33
CA VAL A 114 3.72 -17.12 17.03
C VAL A 114 3.75 -16.05 15.93
N ASP A 115 4.88 -15.98 15.23
CA ASP A 115 5.02 -15.14 14.03
C ASP A 115 4.48 -15.90 12.84
N VAL A 116 3.24 -15.57 12.44
CA VAL A 116 2.55 -16.22 11.33
C VAL A 116 2.07 -15.20 10.30
N PRO A 117 1.94 -15.61 9.03
CA PRO A 117 1.25 -14.80 8.03
C PRO A 117 -0.21 -14.56 8.42
N PRO A 118 -0.85 -13.51 7.91
CA PRO A 118 -2.29 -13.35 8.01
C PRO A 118 -3.03 -14.54 7.43
N GLU A 119 -4.23 -14.81 7.94
CA GLU A 119 -5.10 -15.87 7.43
C GLU A 119 -5.36 -15.70 5.92
N GLY A 120 -5.11 -16.77 5.16
CA GLY A 120 -5.24 -16.78 3.70
C GLY A 120 -4.02 -16.25 2.94
N PHE A 121 -2.95 -15.86 3.63
CA PHE A 121 -1.69 -15.40 3.02
C PHE A 121 -0.54 -16.36 3.37
N VAL A 122 0.54 -16.34 2.58
CA VAL A 122 1.61 -17.36 2.66
C VAL A 122 2.97 -16.77 3.05
N TYR A 123 3.04 -15.48 3.36
CA TYR A 123 4.28 -14.79 3.74
C TYR A 123 4.03 -13.60 4.66
N GLY A 124 5.11 -13.08 5.22
CA GLY A 124 5.06 -11.97 6.16
C GLY A 124 4.56 -12.39 7.54
N VAL A 125 4.38 -11.42 8.42
CA VAL A 125 3.90 -11.62 9.79
C VAL A 125 2.78 -10.62 10.09
N GLU A 126 1.70 -11.09 10.70
CA GLU A 126 0.64 -10.23 11.21
C GLU A 126 0.86 -9.91 12.70
N TYR A 127 0.83 -8.63 13.03
CA TYR A 127 0.83 -8.13 14.39
C TYR A 127 -0.55 -7.58 14.73
N THR A 128 -1.28 -8.27 15.62
CA THR A 128 -2.62 -7.88 16.02
C THR A 128 -2.61 -6.70 17.00
N LYS A 129 -3.77 -6.05 17.17
CA LYS A 129 -3.96 -4.96 18.14
C LYS A 129 -3.51 -5.34 19.55
N GLU A 130 -3.84 -6.55 19.97
CA GLU A 130 -3.50 -7.07 21.30
C GLU A 130 -1.98 -7.14 21.48
N ARG A 131 -1.28 -7.67 20.46
CA ARG A 131 0.18 -7.78 20.46
C ARG A 131 0.86 -6.42 20.42
N ILE A 132 0.32 -5.47 19.64
CA ILE A 132 0.82 -4.09 19.61
C ILE A 132 0.64 -3.44 20.99
N ASN A 133 -0.52 -3.60 21.65
CA ASN A 133 -0.74 -3.07 22.98
C ASN A 133 0.22 -3.68 24.00
N GLN A 134 0.51 -4.98 23.93
CA GLN A 134 1.52 -5.64 24.79
C GLN A 134 2.91 -5.04 24.54
N ALA A 135 3.28 -4.83 23.27
CA ALA A 135 4.55 -4.19 22.92
C ALA A 135 4.65 -2.77 23.51
N LEU A 136 3.59 -1.99 23.41
CA LEU A 136 3.55 -0.62 23.94
C LEU A 136 3.66 -0.54 25.48
N GLN A 137 3.40 -1.63 26.18
CA GLN A 137 3.54 -1.75 27.64
C GLN A 137 4.86 -2.41 28.05
N SER A 138 5.62 -2.95 27.10
CA SER A 138 6.90 -3.62 27.33
C SER A 138 8.05 -2.62 27.43
N GLU A 139 9.09 -2.97 28.21
CA GLU A 139 10.35 -2.23 28.21
C GLU A 139 11.07 -2.34 26.85
N ASN A 140 10.84 -3.42 26.10
CA ASN A 140 11.43 -3.70 24.80
C ASN A 140 10.34 -3.97 23.74
N PRO A 141 9.62 -2.97 23.23
CA PRO A 141 8.54 -3.15 22.26
C PRO A 141 8.96 -3.96 21.02
N MET A 142 10.18 -3.75 20.57
CA MET A 142 10.74 -4.39 19.37
C MET A 142 10.97 -5.91 19.49
N GLU A 143 10.96 -6.48 20.69
CA GLU A 143 11.01 -7.93 20.87
C GLU A 143 9.65 -8.58 20.54
N LEU A 144 8.56 -7.84 20.76
CA LEU A 144 7.21 -8.30 20.51
C LEU A 144 6.72 -7.94 19.10
N VAL A 145 7.02 -6.71 18.64
CA VAL A 145 6.64 -6.21 17.31
C VAL A 145 7.86 -5.57 16.66
N PRO A 146 8.75 -6.37 16.03
CA PRO A 146 9.99 -5.89 15.42
C PRO A 146 9.78 -5.06 14.14
N GLN A 147 8.55 -4.83 13.73
CA GLN A 147 8.24 -4.01 12.56
C GLN A 147 8.66 -2.55 12.78
N ARG A 148 9.37 -1.99 11.82
CA ARG A 148 9.76 -0.57 11.76
C ARG A 148 9.42 0.04 10.41
N ASP A 149 9.11 1.32 10.42
CA ASP A 149 9.11 2.15 9.23
C ASP A 149 10.46 2.87 9.12
N GLU A 150 11.40 2.24 8.42
CA GLU A 150 12.77 2.76 8.28
C GLU A 150 12.84 3.97 7.34
N ASN A 151 11.88 4.13 6.45
CA ASN A 151 11.80 5.23 5.51
C ASN A 151 11.06 6.43 6.10
N GLY A 152 10.04 6.19 6.91
CA GLY A 152 9.18 7.20 7.52
C GLY A 152 8.00 7.65 6.66
N HIS A 153 7.93 7.26 5.39
CA HIS A 153 6.88 7.70 4.47
C HIS A 153 5.49 7.19 4.87
N GLY A 154 5.36 5.89 5.16
CA GLY A 154 4.07 5.31 5.60
C GLY A 154 3.60 5.90 6.93
N THR A 155 4.52 6.16 7.86
CA THR A 155 4.22 6.82 9.13
C THR A 155 3.71 8.24 8.91
N MET A 156 4.35 8.99 8.00
CA MET A 156 3.95 10.36 7.65
C MET A 156 2.53 10.35 7.05
N LEU A 157 2.25 9.51 6.06
CA LEU A 157 0.93 9.39 5.46
C LEU A 157 -0.14 9.01 6.50
N ALA A 158 0.15 8.02 7.33
CA ALA A 158 -0.77 7.58 8.37
C ALA A 158 -1.03 8.69 9.40
N SER A 159 -0.02 9.49 9.75
CA SER A 159 -0.16 10.63 10.66
C SER A 159 -1.06 11.71 10.05
N ILE A 160 -0.81 12.12 8.81
CA ILE A 160 -1.60 13.13 8.10
C ILE A 160 -3.06 12.67 7.97
N ALA A 161 -3.28 11.41 7.62
CA ALA A 161 -4.64 10.88 7.45
C ALA A 161 -5.35 10.63 8.79
N CYS A 162 -4.68 10.02 9.76
CA CYS A 162 -5.32 9.47 10.96
C CYS A 162 -4.65 9.87 12.28
N GLY A 163 -3.69 10.80 12.29
CA GLY A 163 -3.02 11.20 13.52
C GLY A 163 -3.98 11.79 14.53
N SER A 164 -3.85 11.39 15.80
CA SER A 164 -4.58 11.98 16.91
C SER A 164 -4.20 13.45 17.07
N GLU A 165 -5.11 14.24 17.63
CA GLU A 165 -4.87 15.65 17.89
C GLU A 165 -3.70 15.84 18.89
N ASP A 166 -2.72 16.65 18.50
CA ASP A 166 -1.65 17.14 19.36
C ASP A 166 -1.74 18.66 19.44
N VAL A 167 -2.31 19.15 20.53
CA VAL A 167 -2.53 20.59 20.77
C VAL A 167 -1.19 21.33 20.87
N ASN A 168 -0.14 20.69 21.40
CA ASN A 168 1.17 21.33 21.56
C ASN A 168 1.88 21.51 20.20
N ALA A 169 1.70 20.55 19.30
CA ALA A 169 2.24 20.62 17.95
C ALA A 169 1.32 21.35 16.96
N ASN A 170 0.12 21.77 17.41
CA ASN A 170 -0.94 22.32 16.53
C ASN A 170 -1.21 21.41 15.32
N PHE A 171 -1.34 20.13 15.60
CA PHE A 171 -1.49 19.08 14.58
C PHE A 171 -2.73 18.23 14.85
N ILE A 172 -3.45 17.89 13.79
CA ILE A 172 -4.52 16.91 13.79
C ILE A 172 -4.60 16.24 12.41
N GLY A 173 -4.78 14.93 12.35
CA GLY A 173 -5.01 14.22 11.09
C GLY A 173 -6.41 14.44 10.52
N ALA A 174 -6.63 14.04 9.28
CA ALA A 174 -7.92 14.17 8.60
C ALA A 174 -9.04 13.35 9.26
N ALA A 175 -8.71 12.16 9.78
CA ALA A 175 -9.64 11.24 10.45
C ALA A 175 -9.05 10.74 11.79
N PRO A 176 -8.88 11.63 12.80
CA PRO A 176 -8.12 11.35 14.02
C PRO A 176 -8.74 10.28 14.93
N LEU A 177 -9.97 9.85 14.66
CA LEU A 177 -10.67 8.80 15.40
C LEU A 177 -10.93 7.53 14.59
N ALA A 178 -10.35 7.43 13.40
CA ALA A 178 -10.44 6.21 12.60
C ALA A 178 -9.60 5.07 13.19
N ASP A 179 -10.04 3.84 12.95
CA ASP A 179 -9.22 2.65 13.13
C ASP A 179 -8.20 2.53 12.00
N ILE A 180 -7.04 1.99 12.28
CA ILE A 180 -5.90 1.92 11.34
C ILE A 180 -5.52 0.46 11.09
N VAL A 181 -5.26 0.09 9.85
CA VAL A 181 -4.54 -1.13 9.47
C VAL A 181 -3.41 -0.76 8.52
N CYS A 182 -2.22 -1.29 8.75
CA CYS A 182 -1.06 -1.02 7.94
C CYS A 182 -0.54 -2.30 7.27
N VAL A 183 -0.16 -2.21 6.01
CA VAL A 183 0.63 -3.20 5.28
C VAL A 183 1.99 -2.59 5.02
N LYS A 184 3.03 -3.13 5.65
CA LYS A 184 4.41 -2.80 5.32
C LYS A 184 4.82 -3.62 4.11
N LEU A 185 5.04 -2.94 3.00
CA LEU A 185 5.47 -3.56 1.75
C LEU A 185 6.90 -4.11 1.85
N LYS A 186 7.13 -5.26 1.27
CA LYS A 186 8.49 -5.77 1.06
C LYS A 186 9.10 -5.14 -0.20
N PRO A 187 10.41 -4.87 -0.23
CA PRO A 187 11.10 -4.35 -1.40
C PRO A 187 10.91 -5.26 -2.62
N ALA A 188 10.86 -4.65 -3.80
CA ALA A 188 10.81 -5.38 -5.07
C ALA A 188 12.01 -6.32 -5.18
N LYS A 189 11.77 -7.53 -5.69
CA LYS A 189 12.79 -8.55 -5.87
C LYS A 189 13.80 -8.14 -6.93
N GLN A 190 15.06 -8.59 -6.77
CA GLN A 190 16.17 -8.19 -7.62
C GLN A 190 15.90 -8.43 -9.10
N TYR A 191 15.28 -9.54 -9.49
CA TYR A 191 14.98 -9.82 -10.89
C TYR A 191 14.06 -8.79 -11.56
N LEU A 192 13.14 -8.16 -10.80
CA LEU A 192 12.31 -7.05 -11.29
C LEU A 192 13.11 -5.76 -11.38
N ARG A 193 13.95 -5.49 -10.37
CA ARG A 193 14.86 -4.34 -10.41
C ARG A 193 15.79 -4.41 -11.61
N ASP A 194 16.35 -5.59 -11.89
CA ASP A 194 17.20 -5.84 -13.06
C ASP A 194 16.43 -5.60 -14.36
N PHE A 195 15.19 -6.10 -14.45
CA PHE A 195 14.33 -5.95 -15.63
C PHE A 195 13.99 -4.49 -15.95
N TYR A 196 13.70 -3.70 -14.91
CA TYR A 196 13.38 -2.27 -15.06
C TYR A 196 14.59 -1.35 -14.95
N TYR A 197 15.82 -1.89 -14.88
CA TYR A 197 17.06 -1.11 -14.73
C TYR A 197 17.07 -0.16 -13.52
N ILE A 198 16.48 -0.59 -12.40
CA ILE A 198 16.36 0.23 -11.20
C ILE A 198 17.67 0.14 -10.41
N PRO A 199 18.36 1.29 -10.16
CA PRO A 199 19.60 1.31 -9.40
C PRO A 199 19.42 0.78 -7.97
N ASP A 200 20.52 0.30 -7.37
CA ASP A 200 20.54 -0.07 -5.96
C ASP A 200 20.24 1.12 -5.07
N GLY A 201 19.64 0.86 -3.91
CA GLY A 201 19.30 1.88 -2.93
C GLY A 201 18.00 2.66 -3.20
N ILE A 202 17.37 2.51 -4.37
CA ILE A 202 16.06 3.13 -4.64
C ILE A 202 14.95 2.25 -4.04
N ALA A 203 14.08 2.87 -3.24
CA ALA A 203 12.91 2.19 -2.67
C ALA A 203 11.86 1.98 -3.75
N VAL A 204 11.60 0.70 -4.08
CA VAL A 204 10.55 0.30 -5.03
C VAL A 204 9.87 -0.98 -4.55
N TYR A 205 8.61 -1.12 -4.89
CA TYR A 205 7.73 -2.20 -4.47
C TYR A 205 7.10 -2.90 -5.67
N GLN A 206 6.55 -4.09 -5.47
CA GLN A 206 5.96 -4.89 -6.55
C GLN A 206 4.43 -4.74 -6.55
N GLU A 207 3.87 -4.61 -7.72
CA GLU A 207 2.42 -4.49 -7.93
C GLU A 207 1.63 -5.64 -7.27
N ASN A 208 2.09 -6.88 -7.40
CA ASN A 208 1.45 -8.04 -6.77
C ASN A 208 1.43 -7.99 -5.23
N ASP A 209 2.44 -7.39 -4.60
CA ASP A 209 2.48 -7.21 -3.15
C ASP A 209 1.52 -6.11 -2.69
N VAL A 210 1.31 -5.08 -3.52
CA VAL A 210 0.27 -4.07 -3.32
C VAL A 210 -1.12 -4.68 -3.45
N MET A 211 -1.36 -5.49 -4.50
CA MET A 211 -2.65 -6.20 -4.67
C MET A 211 -2.93 -7.15 -3.49
N ALA A 212 -1.93 -7.87 -3.02
CA ALA A 212 -2.06 -8.68 -1.81
C ALA A 212 -2.39 -7.83 -0.57
N GLY A 213 -1.77 -6.65 -0.45
CA GLY A 213 -2.08 -5.66 0.58
C GLY A 213 -3.54 -5.20 0.54
N ILE A 214 -4.06 -4.88 -0.65
CA ILE A 214 -5.47 -4.52 -0.85
C ILE A 214 -6.40 -5.68 -0.42
N ALA A 215 -6.09 -6.92 -0.82
CA ALA A 215 -6.87 -8.10 -0.43
C ALA A 215 -6.87 -8.30 1.09
N TYR A 216 -5.73 -8.08 1.75
CA TYR A 216 -5.63 -8.15 3.21
C TYR A 216 -6.49 -7.08 3.88
N LEU A 217 -6.40 -5.82 3.45
CA LEU A 217 -7.20 -4.73 4.01
C LEU A 217 -8.71 -5.00 3.85
N GLU A 218 -9.11 -5.54 2.70
CA GLU A 218 -10.50 -5.94 2.44
C GLU A 218 -10.94 -7.06 3.39
N SER A 219 -10.09 -8.07 3.63
CA SER A 219 -10.37 -9.14 4.58
C SER A 219 -10.56 -8.61 6.00
N MET A 220 -9.70 -7.65 6.43
CA MET A 220 -9.80 -6.98 7.72
C MET A 220 -11.07 -6.15 7.85
N ALA A 221 -11.46 -5.42 6.80
CA ALA A 221 -12.69 -4.64 6.79
C ALA A 221 -13.94 -5.51 6.94
N ARG A 222 -13.95 -6.68 6.28
CA ARG A 222 -15.03 -7.69 6.46
C ARG A 222 -15.04 -8.25 7.87
N LYS A 223 -13.88 -8.64 8.40
CA LYS A 223 -13.73 -9.18 9.76
C LYS A 223 -14.22 -8.19 10.82
N LEU A 224 -13.89 -6.91 10.65
CA LEU A 224 -14.28 -5.83 11.56
C LEU A 224 -15.66 -5.23 11.25
N GLN A 225 -16.28 -5.61 10.14
CA GLN A 225 -17.58 -5.08 9.66
C GLN A 225 -17.59 -3.54 9.49
N GLN A 226 -16.45 -2.96 9.13
CA GLN A 226 -16.28 -1.51 8.98
C GLN A 226 -16.21 -1.06 7.52
N PRO A 227 -16.63 0.18 7.20
CA PRO A 227 -16.24 0.83 5.96
C PRO A 227 -14.72 0.90 5.87
N LEU A 228 -14.20 0.77 4.65
CA LEU A 228 -12.76 0.80 4.40
C LEU A 228 -12.42 1.95 3.46
N VAL A 229 -11.44 2.74 3.87
CA VAL A 229 -10.72 3.68 3.01
C VAL A 229 -9.29 3.17 2.86
N ILE A 230 -8.85 2.92 1.65
CA ILE A 230 -7.46 2.52 1.36
C ILE A 230 -6.69 3.76 0.92
N CYS A 231 -5.59 4.07 1.59
CA CYS A 231 -4.63 5.09 1.20
C CYS A 231 -3.43 4.40 0.54
N LEU A 232 -3.22 4.68 -0.74
CA LEU A 232 -2.11 4.15 -1.52
C LEU A 232 -1.15 5.29 -1.89
N GLY A 233 -0.04 5.39 -1.15
CA GLY A 233 0.98 6.41 -1.32
C GLY A 233 2.11 6.02 -2.28
N VAL A 234 1.93 4.98 -3.09
CA VAL A 234 2.91 4.49 -4.06
C VAL A 234 2.33 4.55 -5.47
N GLY A 235 3.17 4.79 -6.46
CA GLY A 235 2.73 4.90 -7.84
C GLY A 235 3.85 4.61 -8.84
N THR A 236 3.49 4.62 -10.13
CA THR A 236 4.41 4.42 -11.24
C THR A 236 3.94 5.20 -12.47
N ASN A 237 4.89 5.70 -13.25
CA ASN A 237 4.62 6.27 -14.57
C ASN A 237 4.67 5.20 -15.68
N ASN A 238 4.75 3.92 -15.31
CA ASN A 238 4.94 2.82 -16.23
C ASN A 238 3.61 2.17 -16.60
N GLY A 239 3.38 1.93 -17.89
CA GLY A 239 2.18 1.27 -18.40
C GLY A 239 1.21 2.21 -19.09
N GLY A 240 0.09 1.69 -19.55
CA GLY A 240 -1.00 2.48 -20.16
C GLY A 240 -1.77 3.25 -19.08
N HIS A 241 -2.23 4.44 -19.44
CA HIS A 241 -2.94 5.34 -18.51
C HIS A 241 -4.47 5.27 -18.63
N SER A 242 -4.96 4.25 -19.33
CA SER A 242 -6.39 3.97 -19.51
C SER A 242 -7.03 3.17 -18.36
N GLY A 243 -6.24 2.82 -17.32
CA GLY A 243 -6.74 2.04 -16.17
C GLY A 243 -6.86 0.55 -16.43
N GLU A 244 -6.19 0.02 -17.46
CA GLU A 244 -6.26 -1.38 -17.90
C GLU A 244 -5.18 -2.28 -17.27
N SER A 245 -4.37 -1.76 -16.33
CA SER A 245 -3.43 -2.61 -15.60
C SER A 245 -4.15 -3.53 -14.63
N PRO A 246 -3.61 -4.73 -14.33
CA PRO A 246 -4.22 -5.64 -13.34
C PRO A 246 -4.48 -4.97 -11.98
N LEU A 247 -3.59 -4.10 -11.53
CA LEU A 247 -3.78 -3.33 -10.30
C LEU A 247 -4.97 -2.36 -10.43
N CYS A 248 -5.07 -1.62 -11.54
CA CYS A 248 -6.17 -0.67 -11.76
C CYS A 248 -7.52 -1.37 -11.83
N GLU A 249 -7.62 -2.48 -12.58
CA GLU A 249 -8.85 -3.28 -12.65
C GLU A 249 -9.22 -3.82 -11.27
N TYR A 250 -8.25 -4.34 -10.51
CA TYR A 250 -8.49 -4.83 -9.16
C TYR A 250 -8.93 -3.73 -8.20
N MET A 251 -8.33 -2.53 -8.28
CA MET A 251 -8.78 -1.37 -7.50
C MET A 251 -10.20 -0.95 -7.87
N ASN A 252 -10.57 -1.00 -9.15
CA ASN A 252 -11.94 -0.72 -9.60
C ASN A 252 -12.93 -1.75 -9.03
N ASP A 253 -12.59 -3.04 -9.04
CA ASP A 253 -13.43 -4.09 -8.45
C ASP A 253 -13.67 -3.85 -6.96
N ILE A 254 -12.63 -3.51 -6.20
CA ILE A 254 -12.74 -3.20 -4.77
C ILE A 254 -13.52 -1.90 -4.54
N GLY A 255 -13.22 -0.85 -5.34
CA GLY A 255 -13.91 0.45 -5.24
C GLY A 255 -15.40 0.39 -5.57
N ALA A 256 -15.82 -0.58 -6.39
CA ALA A 256 -17.23 -0.83 -6.70
C ALA A 256 -18.01 -1.49 -5.54
N LEU A 257 -17.31 -2.05 -4.55
CA LEU A 257 -17.96 -2.66 -3.39
C LEU A 257 -18.57 -1.60 -2.47
N TRP A 258 -19.69 -1.95 -1.85
CA TRP A 258 -20.34 -1.06 -0.88
C TRP A 258 -19.43 -0.73 0.31
N ARG A 259 -19.36 0.55 0.67
CA ARG A 259 -18.55 1.06 1.79
C ARG A 259 -17.04 0.88 1.58
N ARG A 260 -16.57 0.96 0.34
CA ARG A 260 -15.15 0.92 -0.02
C ARG A 260 -14.78 2.20 -0.76
N CYS A 261 -13.60 2.73 -0.45
CA CYS A 261 -13.02 3.87 -1.13
C CYS A 261 -11.51 3.63 -1.25
N ILE A 262 -10.95 3.91 -2.40
CA ILE A 262 -9.50 3.87 -2.62
C ILE A 262 -9.05 5.26 -2.99
N VAL A 263 -8.05 5.77 -2.29
CA VAL A 263 -7.42 7.08 -2.54
C VAL A 263 -5.99 6.80 -2.94
N VAL A 264 -5.61 7.32 -4.10
CA VAL A 264 -4.25 7.22 -4.65
C VAL A 264 -3.62 8.60 -4.69
N ALA A 265 -2.30 8.66 -4.51
CA ALA A 265 -1.55 9.89 -4.65
C ALA A 265 -1.25 10.18 -6.13
N SER A 266 -1.18 11.47 -6.49
CA SER A 266 -0.97 11.92 -7.88
C SER A 266 0.50 11.93 -8.33
N GLY A 267 1.45 11.74 -7.43
CA GLY A 267 2.89 11.76 -7.73
C GLY A 267 3.58 13.09 -7.43
N ASN A 268 4.93 13.05 -7.45
CA ASN A 268 5.78 14.19 -7.12
C ASN A 268 6.54 14.76 -8.31
N GLU A 269 6.27 14.27 -9.52
CA GLU A 269 7.08 14.56 -10.71
C GLU A 269 6.56 15.71 -11.56
N ALA A 270 5.78 16.64 -10.99
CA ALA A 270 5.15 17.75 -11.71
C ALA A 270 6.08 18.51 -12.70
N ASN A 271 7.36 18.68 -12.33
CA ASN A 271 8.36 19.36 -13.17
C ASN A 271 9.12 18.43 -14.13
N ALA A 272 8.94 17.11 -14.02
CA ALA A 272 9.66 16.12 -14.83
C ALA A 272 9.07 15.96 -16.23
N ARG A 273 7.89 16.56 -16.51
CA ARG A 273 7.19 16.55 -17.80
C ARG A 273 6.93 15.12 -18.31
N HIS A 274 6.46 14.24 -17.42
CA HIS A 274 6.12 12.86 -17.76
C HIS A 274 4.75 12.75 -18.49
N HIS A 275 4.01 13.86 -18.60
CA HIS A 275 2.74 13.90 -19.30
C HIS A 275 2.91 14.46 -20.71
N PHE A 276 2.37 13.75 -21.68
CA PHE A 276 2.20 14.21 -23.06
C PHE A 276 0.78 13.94 -23.55
N TRP A 277 0.12 14.96 -24.07
CA TRP A 277 -1.16 14.81 -24.76
C TRP A 277 -0.98 15.13 -26.23
N GLY A 278 -1.46 14.24 -27.11
CA GLY A 278 -1.40 14.43 -28.56
C GLY A 278 -2.47 13.62 -29.28
N THR A 279 -2.86 14.06 -30.47
CA THR A 279 -3.70 13.26 -31.36
C THR A 279 -2.84 12.50 -32.35
N ASN A 280 -3.11 11.19 -32.50
CA ASN A 280 -2.55 10.39 -33.56
C ASN A 280 -3.17 10.88 -34.89
N ASN A 281 -2.50 11.76 -35.60
CA ASN A 281 -2.86 12.00 -36.99
C ASN A 281 -2.43 10.72 -37.74
N GLU A 282 -3.35 10.15 -38.52
CA GLU A 282 -3.18 8.91 -39.25
C GLU A 282 -1.77 8.74 -39.83
N PRO A 283 -1.19 7.54 -39.79
CA PRO A 283 0.16 7.31 -40.28
C PRO A 283 0.24 7.69 -41.77
N GLN A 284 1.01 8.71 -42.06
CA GLN A 284 1.45 8.91 -43.46
C GLN A 284 2.23 7.69 -43.85
N ILE A 285 1.65 6.91 -44.75
CA ILE A 285 2.31 5.75 -45.39
C ILE A 285 3.61 6.26 -46.00
N GLY A 286 4.74 6.04 -45.34
CA GLY A 286 6.06 6.37 -45.87
C GLY A 286 7.08 7.02 -44.97
N GLN A 287 6.79 7.30 -43.68
CA GLN A 287 7.81 7.80 -42.75
C GLN A 287 7.95 6.88 -41.54
N ASN A 288 9.07 6.18 -41.44
CA ASN A 288 9.54 5.47 -40.26
C ASN A 288 9.79 6.48 -39.14
N SER A 289 8.79 6.77 -38.34
CA SER A 289 8.94 7.38 -37.02
C SER A 289 8.19 6.50 -36.02
N GLY A 290 8.91 5.54 -35.44
CA GLY A 290 8.45 4.83 -34.25
C GLY A 290 8.28 5.82 -33.12
N ARG A 291 7.09 6.35 -32.95
CA ARG A 291 6.63 6.99 -31.73
C ARG A 291 5.39 6.23 -31.30
N SER A 292 5.55 5.42 -30.29
CA SER A 292 4.45 4.92 -29.51
C SER A 292 3.84 6.12 -28.76
N GLU A 293 2.59 6.37 -28.97
CA GLU A 293 1.83 7.33 -28.16
C GLU A 293 1.50 6.65 -26.84
N GLU A 294 2.21 7.04 -25.80
CA GLU A 294 1.83 6.72 -24.45
C GLU A 294 0.92 7.83 -23.94
N HIS A 295 -0.33 7.50 -23.73
CA HIS A 295 -1.24 8.32 -22.95
C HIS A 295 -0.84 8.20 -21.49
N THR A 296 -0.09 9.18 -20.97
CA THR A 296 0.07 9.34 -19.54
C THR A 296 -1.19 9.96 -18.97
N SER A 297 -1.92 9.21 -18.15
CA SER A 297 -3.18 9.66 -17.59
C SER A 297 -3.00 10.77 -16.56
N GLU A 298 -4.05 11.54 -16.43
CA GLU A 298 -4.28 12.67 -15.55
C GLU A 298 -4.26 12.33 -14.04
N LEU A 299 -3.42 11.41 -13.59
CA LEU A 299 -3.15 11.24 -12.16
C LEU A 299 -2.03 12.17 -11.67
N GLN A 300 -1.67 13.18 -12.48
CA GLN A 300 -0.64 14.16 -12.18
C GLN A 300 -1.21 15.56 -12.31
N SER A 301 -1.93 16.01 -11.31
CA SER A 301 -2.22 17.44 -11.14
C SER A 301 -2.14 17.82 -9.69
#